data_ed311b78198f525774f2c66d0e7d0661
#
_entry.id   ed311b78198f525774f2c66d0e7d0661
#
_cell.length_a   1.000
_cell.length_b   1.000
_cell.length_c   1.000
_cell.angle_alpha   90.00
_cell.angle_beta   90.00
_cell.angle_gamma   90.00
#
_symmetry.space_group_name_H-M   'P 1'
#
loop_
_entity.id
_entity.type
_entity.pdbx_description
1 polymer ?
#
loop_
_entity_poly.entity_id
_entity_poly.type
_entity_poly.pdbx_seq_one_letter_code
_entity_poly.pdbx_strand_id
1 'polypeptide(L)'
;MNHKRYIYAIGLIIGISLLTLFFHPLLSPPKGSWFNTASSEPPQEQLKEQESQNIEPNPIKPTSVKLSAFPAEGIPVLMYHSISTIPGNNLGVPVEQFAEEMKWLKSQEYTTLSLEDFYQALVNNKPVPEKPILITFDDGYSDNYQSAWPILHENGFSATFFIITNSVGPDMMTWEQLTELTNQGNSIASHTQTHPDLSIISSQQLEKELVLSKKDLENHLGGNVEALCFPSSRYNTKTLEMMPRLGYKLGFTTNPGRVHLGDNPLTLKRIRIPGGMSLTSFQQQFK
;
A
#
# COMPACT_ATOMS: atom_id res chain seq x y z
N MET A 1 31.96 -21.87 47.67
CA MET A 1 32.68 -23.03 47.16
C MET A 1 32.37 -23.18 45.69
N ASN A 2 33.46 -23.12 44.89
CA ASN A 2 33.58 -23.40 43.45
C ASN A 2 32.79 -22.63 42.42
N HIS A 3 33.37 -21.49 42.01
CA HIS A 3 33.20 -20.84 40.70
C HIS A 3 33.92 -21.63 39.59
N LYS A 4 33.24 -22.08 38.54
CA LYS A 4 33.86 -22.47 37.27
C LYS A 4 33.68 -21.35 36.26
N ARG A 5 34.77 -20.67 35.93
CA ARG A 5 34.93 -19.72 34.83
C ARG A 5 35.13 -20.53 33.54
N TYR A 6 34.31 -20.29 32.51
CA TYR A 6 34.60 -20.75 31.14
C TYR A 6 35.16 -19.56 30.34
N ILE A 7 36.41 -19.71 29.93
CA ILE A 7 37.08 -18.81 29.01
C ILE A 7 36.83 -19.37 27.61
N TYR A 8 36.22 -18.61 26.72
CA TYR A 8 36.17 -18.93 25.28
C TYR A 8 37.27 -18.16 24.56
N ALA A 9 38.20 -18.95 23.96
CA ALA A 9 39.26 -18.45 23.10
C ALA A 9 38.70 -18.03 21.74
N ILE A 10 39.05 -16.82 21.34
CA ILE A 10 38.76 -16.27 20.00
C ILE A 10 39.87 -16.76 19.06
N GLY A 11 39.51 -17.65 18.14
CA GLY A 11 40.39 -18.07 17.05
C GLY A 11 40.27 -17.12 15.86
N LEU A 12 41.31 -16.34 15.62
CA LEU A 12 41.45 -15.46 14.46
C LEU A 12 41.95 -16.32 13.27
N ILE A 13 41.10 -16.56 12.24
CA ILE A 13 41.53 -17.16 10.98
C ILE A 13 41.66 -16.06 9.94
N ILE A 14 42.89 -15.72 9.58
CA ILE A 14 43.22 -14.85 8.46
C ILE A 14 43.28 -15.73 7.21
N GLY A 15 42.28 -15.62 6.34
CA GLY A 15 42.30 -16.23 5.01
C GLY A 15 42.81 -15.26 3.95
N ILE A 16 44.03 -15.50 3.46
CA ILE A 16 44.61 -14.79 2.32
C ILE A 16 44.08 -15.44 1.05
N SER A 17 43.22 -14.74 0.29
CA SER A 17 42.81 -15.17 -1.05
C SER A 17 43.68 -14.51 -2.09
N LEU A 18 44.49 -15.35 -2.79
CA LEU A 18 45.27 -14.98 -3.96
C LEU A 18 44.32 -14.64 -5.13
N LEU A 19 44.48 -13.45 -5.68
CA LEU A 19 43.84 -12.99 -6.92
C LEU A 19 44.68 -13.49 -8.11
N THR A 20 44.20 -14.50 -8.84
CA THR A 20 44.79 -14.90 -10.13
C THR A 20 44.07 -14.20 -11.27
N LEU A 21 44.75 -13.24 -11.87
CA LEU A 21 44.41 -12.59 -13.13
C LEU A 21 44.66 -13.55 -14.30
N PHE A 22 43.61 -14.01 -14.99
CA PHE A 22 43.72 -14.65 -16.29
C PHE A 22 43.57 -13.59 -17.40
N PHE A 23 44.71 -13.31 -18.08
CA PHE A 23 44.73 -12.62 -19.34
C PHE A 23 44.29 -13.59 -20.45
N HIS A 24 43.30 -13.25 -21.20
CA HIS A 24 43.00 -13.88 -22.52
C HIS A 24 43.36 -12.93 -23.66
N PRO A 25 44.11 -13.42 -24.66
CA PRO A 25 44.53 -12.59 -25.77
C PRO A 25 43.42 -12.40 -26.81
N LEU A 26 43.36 -11.18 -27.31
CA LEU A 26 42.57 -10.75 -28.46
C LEU A 26 42.94 -11.53 -29.73
N LEU A 27 42.01 -12.26 -30.33
CA LEU A 27 42.09 -12.78 -31.68
C LEU A 27 41.38 -11.86 -32.64
N SER A 28 42.14 -11.27 -33.57
CA SER A 28 41.68 -10.47 -34.69
C SER A 28 40.98 -11.33 -35.76
N PRO A 29 39.92 -10.83 -36.44
CA PRO A 29 39.33 -11.58 -37.56
C PRO A 29 40.13 -11.38 -38.86
N PRO A 30 40.13 -12.38 -39.76
CA PRO A 30 40.84 -12.32 -41.03
C PRO A 30 40.11 -11.45 -42.06
N LYS A 31 40.90 -10.65 -42.80
CA LYS A 31 40.48 -9.95 -44.01
C LYS A 31 40.38 -10.95 -45.16
N GLY A 32 39.23 -11.02 -45.80
CA GLY A 32 39.03 -11.76 -47.02
C GLY A 32 38.06 -11.01 -47.94
N SER A 33 38.62 -10.34 -48.96
CA SER A 33 37.91 -9.72 -50.05
C SER A 33 37.48 -10.77 -51.08
N TRP A 34 36.25 -10.73 -51.54
CA TRP A 34 35.87 -11.15 -52.91
C TRP A 34 34.74 -10.29 -53.42
N PHE A 35 34.99 -9.70 -54.54
CA PHE A 35 34.09 -8.90 -55.38
C PHE A 35 33.08 -9.80 -56.10
N ASN A 36 31.94 -9.29 -56.37
CA ASN A 36 31.21 -9.12 -57.64
C ASN A 36 29.78 -9.68 -57.74
N THR A 37 28.95 -8.74 -58.01
CA THR A 37 27.90 -8.68 -59.08
C THR A 37 26.65 -9.53 -58.92
N ALA A 38 25.55 -8.87 -58.70
CA ALA A 38 24.45 -8.76 -59.64
C ALA A 38 23.25 -8.08 -59.04
N SER A 39 22.83 -6.99 -59.65
CA SER A 39 21.57 -6.29 -59.46
C SER A 39 20.37 -7.18 -59.74
N SER A 40 19.45 -7.28 -58.79
CA SER A 40 18.06 -7.54 -59.09
C SER A 40 17.21 -6.86 -58.00
N GLU A 41 16.58 -5.76 -58.40
CA GLU A 41 15.55 -5.09 -57.61
C GLU A 41 14.37 -6.04 -57.43
N PRO A 42 13.83 -6.17 -56.20
CA PRO A 42 12.53 -6.80 -55.99
C PRO A 42 11.39 -5.85 -56.41
N PRO A 43 10.24 -6.36 -56.87
CA PRO A 43 9.15 -5.56 -57.43
C PRO A 43 8.51 -4.68 -56.35
N GLN A 44 8.22 -3.44 -56.73
CA GLN A 44 7.44 -2.50 -55.95
C GLN A 44 6.00 -3.04 -55.80
N GLU A 45 5.68 -3.56 -54.65
CA GLU A 45 4.32 -3.84 -54.23
C GLU A 45 3.67 -2.52 -53.76
N GLN A 46 2.67 -2.09 -54.51
CA GLN A 46 1.89 -0.89 -54.24
C GLN A 46 1.19 -1.04 -52.89
N LEU A 47 1.74 -0.38 -51.86
CA LEU A 47 1.02 -0.14 -50.57
C LEU A 47 -0.15 0.81 -50.86
N LYS A 48 -1.36 0.28 -50.90
CA LYS A 48 -2.56 1.07 -50.82
C LYS A 48 -2.54 1.85 -49.50
N GLU A 49 -2.52 3.15 -49.58
CA GLU A 49 -2.81 4.07 -48.49
C GLU A 49 -4.17 3.68 -47.89
N GLN A 50 -4.12 2.99 -46.74
CA GLN A 50 -5.30 2.95 -45.86
C GLN A 50 -5.35 4.28 -45.12
N GLU A 51 -6.35 5.06 -45.47
CA GLU A 51 -6.80 6.24 -44.74
C GLU A 51 -6.93 5.89 -43.27
N SER A 52 -5.98 6.34 -42.46
CA SER A 52 -6.11 6.30 -40.98
C SER A 52 -7.27 7.23 -40.58
N GLN A 53 -8.39 6.65 -40.30
CA GLN A 53 -9.48 7.38 -39.66
C GLN A 53 -8.94 7.92 -38.35
N ASN A 54 -8.77 9.22 -38.31
CA ASN A 54 -8.43 9.99 -37.12
C ASN A 54 -9.60 9.89 -36.15
N ILE A 55 -9.61 8.87 -35.28
CA ILE A 55 -10.55 8.77 -34.17
C ILE A 55 -10.04 9.78 -33.14
N GLU A 56 -10.57 11.00 -33.22
CA GLU A 56 -10.41 11.95 -32.12
C GLU A 56 -10.89 11.26 -30.83
N PRO A 57 -10.08 11.24 -29.75
CA PRO A 57 -10.55 10.72 -28.49
C PRO A 57 -11.71 11.59 -28.02
N ASN A 58 -12.89 11.01 -28.02
CA ASN A 58 -14.10 11.64 -27.49
C ASN A 58 -13.78 12.06 -26.04
N PRO A 59 -13.80 13.35 -25.68
CA PRO A 59 -13.46 13.77 -24.34
C PRO A 59 -14.45 13.10 -23.38
N ILE A 60 -13.94 12.18 -22.55
CA ILE A 60 -14.71 11.61 -21.45
C ILE A 60 -15.11 12.79 -20.59
N LYS A 61 -16.36 13.23 -20.70
CA LYS A 61 -16.94 14.22 -19.79
C LYS A 61 -16.70 13.70 -18.38
N PRO A 62 -16.01 14.44 -17.49
CA PRO A 62 -15.88 14.03 -16.12
C PRO A 62 -17.31 13.89 -15.58
N THR A 63 -17.70 12.69 -15.20
CA THR A 63 -18.96 12.45 -14.50
C THR A 63 -18.86 13.25 -13.21
N SER A 64 -19.63 14.32 -13.10
CA SER A 64 -19.61 15.18 -11.92
C SER A 64 -20.07 14.32 -10.73
N VAL A 65 -19.14 13.98 -9.85
CA VAL A 65 -19.46 13.26 -8.60
C VAL A 65 -20.39 14.17 -7.80
N LYS A 66 -21.61 13.69 -7.54
CA LYS A 66 -22.57 14.44 -6.73
C LYS A 66 -22.07 14.42 -5.27
N LEU A 67 -21.88 15.61 -4.72
CA LEU A 67 -21.44 15.79 -3.34
C LEU A 67 -22.65 15.98 -2.41
N SER A 68 -22.57 15.42 -1.21
CA SER A 68 -23.57 15.50 -0.15
C SER A 68 -22.90 15.85 1.20
N ALA A 69 -23.73 16.14 2.20
CA ALA A 69 -23.25 16.27 3.57
C ALA A 69 -22.69 14.94 4.07
N PHE A 70 -21.94 14.98 5.17
CA PHE A 70 -21.44 13.78 5.86
C PHE A 70 -22.64 12.84 6.18
N PRO A 71 -22.59 11.55 5.80
CA PRO A 71 -23.74 10.65 5.96
C PRO A 71 -24.09 10.41 7.42
N ALA A 72 -25.39 10.47 7.75
CA ALA A 72 -25.88 10.28 9.11
C ALA A 72 -25.57 8.88 9.67
N GLU A 73 -25.58 7.86 8.77
CA GLU A 73 -25.19 6.48 9.09
C GLU A 73 -23.70 6.28 9.30
N GLY A 74 -22.89 7.32 9.09
CA GLY A 74 -21.44 7.29 9.19
C GLY A 74 -20.75 6.75 7.94
N ILE A 75 -19.46 7.03 7.84
CA ILE A 75 -18.59 6.53 6.75
C ILE A 75 -18.03 5.16 7.14
N PRO A 76 -18.24 4.09 6.33
CA PRO A 76 -17.59 2.81 6.55
C PRO A 76 -16.10 2.91 6.22
N VAL A 77 -15.27 2.40 7.13
CA VAL A 77 -13.82 2.25 6.96
C VAL A 77 -13.51 0.77 6.99
N LEU A 78 -13.22 0.16 5.84
CA LEU A 78 -12.94 -1.27 5.75
C LEU A 78 -11.49 -1.56 6.17
N MET A 79 -11.30 -2.65 6.92
CA MET A 79 -9.99 -3.10 7.39
C MET A 79 -9.69 -4.48 6.82
N TYR A 80 -8.74 -4.52 5.88
CA TYR A 80 -8.12 -5.70 5.31
C TYR A 80 -6.68 -5.85 5.83
N HIS A 81 -6.07 -7.01 5.55
CA HIS A 81 -4.65 -7.28 5.76
C HIS A 81 -4.09 -7.91 4.47
N SER A 82 -3.89 -9.19 4.41
CA SER A 82 -3.42 -9.91 3.22
C SER A 82 -4.58 -10.24 2.26
N ILE A 83 -4.35 -10.09 0.96
CA ILE A 83 -5.29 -10.54 -0.10
C ILE A 83 -4.74 -11.83 -0.72
N SER A 84 -4.77 -12.87 0.09
CA SER A 84 -4.37 -14.23 -0.24
C SER A 84 -5.08 -15.24 0.66
N THR A 85 -5.00 -16.51 0.33
CA THR A 85 -5.50 -17.57 1.22
C THR A 85 -4.40 -17.98 2.20
N ILE A 86 -4.61 -17.70 3.49
CA ILE A 86 -3.70 -18.12 4.55
C ILE A 86 -4.37 -19.25 5.35
N PRO A 87 -3.90 -20.51 5.26
CA PRO A 87 -4.52 -21.63 5.97
C PRO A 87 -4.59 -21.39 7.48
N GLY A 88 -5.81 -21.51 8.04
CA GLY A 88 -6.03 -21.34 9.49
C GLY A 88 -5.93 -19.91 10.02
N ASN A 89 -5.74 -18.89 9.15
CA ASN A 89 -5.68 -17.49 9.55
C ASN A 89 -6.62 -16.63 8.68
N ASN A 90 -7.60 -16.00 9.31
CA ASN A 90 -8.60 -15.16 8.65
C ASN A 90 -8.16 -13.70 8.40
N LEU A 91 -6.89 -13.38 8.61
CA LEU A 91 -6.28 -12.13 8.10
C LEU A 91 -6.09 -12.20 6.58
N GLY A 92 -5.96 -13.41 6.02
CA GLY A 92 -5.92 -13.63 4.58
C GLY A 92 -7.32 -13.67 4.00
N VAL A 93 -7.64 -12.74 3.11
CA VAL A 93 -8.88 -12.70 2.31
C VAL A 93 -8.57 -13.26 0.94
N PRO A 94 -9.23 -14.35 0.50
CA PRO A 94 -9.04 -14.90 -0.84
C PRO A 94 -9.23 -13.83 -1.93
N VAL A 95 -8.42 -13.88 -2.99
CA VAL A 95 -8.44 -12.90 -4.07
C VAL A 95 -9.85 -12.80 -4.71
N GLU A 96 -10.49 -13.94 -4.90
CA GLU A 96 -11.84 -14.02 -5.48
C GLU A 96 -12.89 -13.36 -4.57
N GLN A 97 -12.78 -13.56 -3.24
CA GLN A 97 -13.66 -12.91 -2.26
C GLN A 97 -13.50 -11.39 -2.36
N PHE A 98 -12.26 -10.89 -2.35
CA PHE A 98 -11.98 -9.46 -2.44
C PHE A 98 -12.50 -8.86 -3.75
N ALA A 99 -12.30 -9.56 -4.87
CA ALA A 99 -12.80 -9.12 -6.18
C ALA A 99 -14.34 -9.01 -6.21
N GLU A 100 -15.07 -9.97 -5.63
CA GLU A 100 -16.52 -9.92 -5.52
C GLU A 100 -16.99 -8.76 -4.65
N GLU A 101 -16.32 -8.50 -3.53
CA GLU A 101 -16.60 -7.37 -2.63
C GLU A 101 -16.40 -6.03 -3.33
N MET A 102 -15.30 -5.82 -4.05
CA MET A 102 -15.02 -4.59 -4.80
C MET A 102 -16.02 -4.39 -5.95
N LYS A 103 -16.32 -5.45 -6.70
CA LYS A 103 -17.36 -5.40 -7.76
C LYS A 103 -18.73 -5.04 -7.20
N TRP A 104 -19.09 -5.56 -6.03
CA TRP A 104 -20.33 -5.20 -5.37
C TRP A 104 -20.31 -3.73 -4.95
N LEU A 105 -19.28 -3.23 -4.29
CA LEU A 105 -19.14 -1.81 -3.91
C LEU A 105 -19.31 -0.90 -5.12
N LYS A 106 -18.67 -1.22 -6.25
CA LYS A 106 -18.83 -0.48 -7.51
C LYS A 106 -20.28 -0.49 -8.02
N SER A 107 -20.93 -1.66 -7.97
CA SER A 107 -22.34 -1.79 -8.40
C SER A 107 -23.31 -0.99 -7.52
N GLN A 108 -22.92 -0.71 -6.29
CA GLN A 108 -23.66 0.12 -5.34
C GLN A 108 -23.22 1.59 -5.36
N GLU A 109 -22.37 1.99 -6.30
CA GLU A 109 -21.90 3.38 -6.50
C GLU A 109 -21.12 3.97 -5.31
N TYR A 110 -20.43 3.11 -4.53
CA TYR A 110 -19.49 3.60 -3.53
C TYR A 110 -18.33 4.33 -4.18
N THR A 111 -17.86 5.40 -3.52
CA THR A 111 -16.70 6.20 -3.94
C THR A 111 -15.68 6.24 -2.82
N THR A 112 -14.45 5.84 -3.11
CA THR A 112 -13.36 5.87 -2.13
C THR A 112 -12.90 7.30 -1.86
N LEU A 113 -12.56 7.57 -0.60
CA LEU A 113 -11.96 8.82 -0.17
C LEU A 113 -10.44 8.65 -0.02
N SER A 114 -9.70 9.72 -0.32
CA SER A 114 -8.33 9.85 0.17
C SER A 114 -8.33 10.11 1.69
N LEU A 115 -7.19 9.91 2.37
CA LEU A 115 -7.08 10.28 3.80
C LEU A 115 -7.33 11.76 4.04
N GLU A 116 -6.89 12.63 3.12
CA GLU A 116 -7.11 14.07 3.22
C GLU A 116 -8.60 14.42 3.08
N ASP A 117 -9.30 13.89 2.07
CA ASP A 117 -10.73 14.15 1.91
C ASP A 117 -11.54 13.62 3.09
N PHE A 118 -11.16 12.44 3.61
CA PHE A 118 -11.77 11.87 4.79
C PHE A 118 -11.56 12.75 6.04
N TYR A 119 -10.32 13.24 6.25
CA TYR A 119 -10.02 14.17 7.34
C TYR A 119 -10.82 15.47 7.22
N GLN A 120 -10.85 16.03 6.01
CA GLN A 120 -11.59 17.27 5.75
C GLN A 120 -13.10 17.10 5.96
N ALA A 121 -13.64 15.95 5.59
CA ALA A 121 -15.06 15.64 5.84
C ALA A 121 -15.34 15.51 7.34
N LEU A 122 -14.51 14.74 8.06
CA LEU A 122 -14.73 14.44 9.48
C LEU A 122 -14.54 15.67 10.39
N VAL A 123 -13.50 16.47 10.15
CA VAL A 123 -13.09 17.55 11.05
C VAL A 123 -13.62 18.89 10.59
N ASN A 124 -13.64 19.15 9.29
CA ASN A 124 -14.04 20.43 8.71
C ASN A 124 -15.42 20.38 8.04
N ASN A 125 -16.14 19.26 8.17
CA ASN A 125 -17.49 19.04 7.62
C ASN A 125 -17.58 19.35 6.11
N LYS A 126 -16.51 19.06 5.35
CA LYS A 126 -16.55 19.22 3.90
C LYS A 126 -17.47 18.18 3.26
N PRO A 127 -18.18 18.55 2.21
CA PRO A 127 -19.03 17.62 1.47
C PRO A 127 -18.22 16.41 0.92
N VAL A 128 -18.87 15.25 0.88
CA VAL A 128 -18.34 13.98 0.38
C VAL A 128 -19.21 13.44 -0.75
N PRO A 129 -18.76 12.45 -1.54
CA PRO A 129 -19.61 11.69 -2.43
C PRO A 129 -20.84 11.12 -1.71
N GLU A 130 -21.92 10.80 -2.43
CA GLU A 130 -23.17 10.29 -1.79
C GLU A 130 -22.96 9.00 -0.99
N LYS A 131 -22.06 8.11 -1.46
CA LYS A 131 -21.71 6.86 -0.78
C LYS A 131 -20.21 6.78 -0.55
N PRO A 132 -19.68 7.55 0.42
CA PRO A 132 -18.26 7.59 0.69
C PRO A 132 -17.82 6.34 1.44
N ILE A 133 -16.61 5.86 1.13
CA ILE A 133 -15.99 4.72 1.81
C ILE A 133 -14.47 4.93 1.91
N LEU A 134 -13.86 4.43 2.97
CA LEU A 134 -12.41 4.29 3.06
C LEU A 134 -12.06 2.80 3.06
N ILE A 135 -11.15 2.39 2.19
CA ILE A 135 -10.63 1.02 2.12
C ILE A 135 -9.21 1.05 2.69
N THR A 136 -8.95 0.25 3.72
CA THR A 136 -7.64 0.24 4.38
C THR A 136 -7.04 -1.15 4.44
N PHE A 137 -5.70 -1.20 4.33
CA PHE A 137 -4.89 -2.42 4.46
C PHE A 137 -3.84 -2.20 5.53
N ASP A 138 -3.70 -3.15 6.45
CA ASP A 138 -2.70 -3.10 7.50
C ASP A 138 -1.47 -3.95 7.13
N ASP A 139 -0.35 -3.70 7.80
CA ASP A 139 0.93 -4.40 7.77
C ASP A 139 1.81 -4.18 6.53
N GLY A 140 1.24 -3.96 5.34
CA GLY A 140 2.01 -3.76 4.11
C GLY A 140 2.42 -5.06 3.39
N TYR A 141 1.58 -6.10 3.43
CA TYR A 141 1.80 -7.36 2.72
C TYR A 141 2.06 -7.16 1.22
N SER A 142 2.95 -7.96 0.63
CA SER A 142 3.29 -7.89 -0.79
C SER A 142 2.08 -8.14 -1.72
N ASP A 143 1.11 -8.95 -1.27
CA ASP A 143 -0.12 -9.22 -2.01
C ASP A 143 -1.07 -8.02 -2.07
N ASN A 144 -0.89 -7.01 -1.23
CA ASN A 144 -1.64 -5.76 -1.35
C ASN A 144 -1.31 -5.03 -2.66
N TYR A 145 -0.05 -5.09 -3.10
CA TYR A 145 0.34 -4.58 -4.41
C TYR A 145 0.04 -5.58 -5.53
N GLN A 146 0.35 -6.87 -5.33
CA GLN A 146 0.29 -7.87 -6.39
C GLN A 146 -1.14 -8.31 -6.73
N SER A 147 -2.04 -8.37 -5.73
CA SER A 147 -3.40 -8.88 -5.85
C SER A 147 -4.46 -7.81 -5.62
N ALA A 148 -4.37 -7.02 -4.52
CA ALA A 148 -5.42 -6.06 -4.19
C ALA A 148 -5.41 -4.86 -5.13
N TRP A 149 -4.24 -4.27 -5.40
CA TRP A 149 -4.15 -3.06 -6.21
C TRP A 149 -4.74 -3.19 -7.62
N PRO A 150 -4.45 -4.23 -8.42
CA PRO A 150 -5.07 -4.40 -9.73
C PRO A 150 -6.60 -4.43 -9.68
N ILE A 151 -7.17 -5.11 -8.67
CA ILE A 151 -8.62 -5.20 -8.49
C ILE A 151 -9.22 -3.84 -8.10
N LEU A 152 -8.57 -3.10 -7.20
CA LEU A 152 -8.99 -1.75 -6.83
C LEU A 152 -9.00 -0.82 -8.04
N HIS A 153 -7.89 -0.81 -8.79
CA HIS A 153 -7.72 0.02 -9.98
C HIS A 153 -8.77 -0.29 -11.07
N GLU A 154 -9.04 -1.55 -11.36
CA GLU A 154 -10.08 -1.97 -12.32
C GLU A 154 -11.47 -1.48 -11.91
N ASN A 155 -11.73 -1.40 -10.61
CA ASN A 155 -13.01 -0.91 -10.08
C ASN A 155 -13.05 0.61 -9.89
N GLY A 156 -11.94 1.33 -10.12
CA GLY A 156 -11.82 2.77 -9.94
C GLY A 156 -11.74 3.21 -8.49
N PHE A 157 -11.23 2.33 -7.62
CA PHE A 157 -11.04 2.59 -6.20
C PHE A 157 -9.58 2.92 -5.87
N SER A 158 -9.40 3.80 -4.90
CA SER A 158 -8.14 4.00 -4.18
C SER A 158 -8.24 3.42 -2.77
N ALA A 159 -7.10 3.19 -2.13
CA ALA A 159 -7.04 2.67 -0.77
C ALA A 159 -5.99 3.40 0.07
N THR A 160 -6.01 3.13 1.38
CA THR A 160 -4.96 3.52 2.32
C THR A 160 -4.20 2.28 2.79
N PHE A 161 -2.88 2.31 2.70
CA PHE A 161 -2.01 1.24 3.16
C PHE A 161 -1.23 1.71 4.39
N PHE A 162 -1.43 1.03 5.53
CA PHE A 162 -0.70 1.27 6.77
C PHE A 162 0.52 0.37 6.83
N ILE A 163 1.70 0.99 6.82
CA ILE A 163 2.97 0.31 6.60
C ILE A 163 3.78 0.19 7.89
N ILE A 164 4.23 -1.03 8.18
CA ILE A 164 5.28 -1.29 9.17
C ILE A 164 6.62 -1.00 8.48
N THR A 165 7.26 0.15 8.77
CA THR A 165 8.37 0.62 7.94
C THR A 165 9.62 -0.25 7.99
N ASN A 166 9.89 -0.94 9.09
CA ASN A 166 10.98 -1.92 9.18
C ASN A 166 10.74 -3.22 8.40
N SER A 167 9.50 -3.46 7.96
CA SER A 167 9.15 -4.65 7.18
C SER A 167 9.20 -4.40 5.67
N VAL A 168 9.36 -3.16 5.23
CA VAL A 168 9.45 -2.82 3.80
C VAL A 168 10.62 -3.56 3.17
N GLY A 169 10.35 -4.36 2.15
CA GLY A 169 11.36 -5.20 1.50
C GLY A 169 10.79 -6.35 0.67
N PRO A 170 11.61 -7.33 0.28
CA PRO A 170 11.23 -8.35 -0.71
C PRO A 170 10.08 -9.27 -0.29
N ASP A 171 9.88 -9.47 1.01
CA ASP A 171 8.81 -10.33 1.55
C ASP A 171 7.49 -9.55 1.81
N MET A 172 7.56 -8.23 1.78
CA MET A 172 6.45 -7.30 1.94
C MET A 172 6.41 -6.35 0.73
N MET A 173 5.63 -5.26 0.77
CA MET A 173 5.75 -4.23 -0.28
C MET A 173 7.11 -3.54 -0.23
N THR A 174 7.69 -3.25 -1.40
CA THR A 174 8.95 -2.49 -1.52
C THR A 174 8.68 -0.98 -1.59
N TRP A 175 9.72 -0.17 -1.40
CA TRP A 175 9.62 1.30 -1.52
C TRP A 175 9.19 1.74 -2.91
N GLU A 176 9.63 1.03 -3.97
CA GLU A 176 9.23 1.30 -5.36
C GLU A 176 7.73 1.05 -5.56
N GLN A 177 7.20 -0.05 -5.00
CA GLN A 177 5.77 -0.37 -5.06
C GLN A 177 4.93 0.66 -4.29
N LEU A 178 5.37 1.07 -3.10
CA LEU A 178 4.72 2.12 -2.32
C LEU A 178 4.71 3.47 -3.05
N THR A 179 5.82 3.81 -3.72
CA THR A 179 5.92 5.01 -4.55
C THR A 179 4.94 4.96 -5.73
N GLU A 180 4.83 3.81 -6.41
CA GLU A 180 3.89 3.62 -7.49
C GLU A 180 2.44 3.77 -7.02
N LEU A 181 2.07 3.11 -5.90
CA LEU A 181 0.74 3.26 -5.30
C LEU A 181 0.40 4.71 -4.99
N THR A 182 1.35 5.47 -4.43
CA THR A 182 1.18 6.90 -4.14
C THR A 182 0.93 7.70 -5.42
N ASN A 183 1.71 7.46 -6.47
CA ASN A 183 1.57 8.12 -7.76
C ASN A 183 0.24 7.80 -8.46
N GLN A 184 -0.39 6.68 -8.10
CA GLN A 184 -1.70 6.26 -8.59
C GLN A 184 -2.86 6.69 -7.68
N GLY A 185 -2.63 7.62 -6.75
CA GLY A 185 -3.67 8.22 -5.91
C GLY A 185 -4.06 7.43 -4.66
N ASN A 186 -3.26 6.42 -4.28
CA ASN A 186 -3.44 5.75 -3.00
C ASN A 186 -2.76 6.53 -1.87
N SER A 187 -3.25 6.34 -0.65
CA SER A 187 -2.65 6.92 0.55
C SER A 187 -1.72 5.91 1.23
N ILE A 188 -0.53 6.35 1.62
CA ILE A 188 0.37 5.55 2.43
C ILE A 188 0.47 6.19 3.82
N ALA A 189 0.33 5.38 4.88
CA ALA A 189 0.31 5.86 6.24
C ALA A 189 1.09 4.93 7.19
N SER A 190 1.28 5.37 8.43
CA SER A 190 2.12 4.64 9.38
C SER A 190 1.36 3.50 10.08
N HIS A 191 2.03 2.33 10.18
CA HIS A 191 1.67 1.26 11.10
C HIS A 191 2.80 1.03 12.13
N THR A 192 3.46 2.12 12.54
CA THR A 192 4.67 2.15 13.38
C THR A 192 5.93 1.63 12.66
N GLN A 193 7.08 1.69 13.33
CA GLN A 193 8.33 1.18 12.79
C GLN A 193 8.40 -0.35 12.85
N THR A 194 8.05 -0.96 14.01
CA THR A 194 8.27 -2.39 14.29
C THR A 194 7.02 -3.14 14.77
N HIS A 195 5.83 -2.52 14.72
CA HIS A 195 4.56 -3.11 15.14
C HIS A 195 4.50 -3.54 16.62
N PRO A 196 4.97 -2.74 17.59
CA PRO A 196 4.94 -3.11 19.00
C PRO A 196 3.58 -2.86 19.64
N ASP A 197 3.39 -3.41 20.85
CA ASP A 197 2.28 -3.02 21.73
C ASP A 197 2.55 -1.62 22.31
N LEU A 198 1.92 -0.58 21.70
CA LEU A 198 2.12 0.82 22.12
C LEU A 198 1.59 1.13 23.52
N SER A 199 0.77 0.24 24.12
CA SER A 199 0.19 0.45 25.44
C SER A 199 1.16 0.19 26.58
N ILE A 200 2.24 -0.59 26.35
CA ILE A 200 3.16 -1.04 27.38
C ILE A 200 4.61 -0.58 27.21
N ILE A 201 4.99 -0.06 26.03
CA ILE A 201 6.36 0.41 25.78
C ILE A 201 6.63 1.74 26.50
N SER A 202 7.92 2.04 26.75
CA SER A 202 8.32 3.31 27.34
C SER A 202 8.00 4.50 26.44
N SER A 203 7.85 5.70 27.01
CA SER A 203 7.60 6.92 26.23
C SER A 203 8.70 7.19 25.20
N GLN A 204 9.95 6.87 25.50
CA GLN A 204 11.08 7.01 24.56
C GLN A 204 10.97 6.05 23.37
N GLN A 205 10.59 4.78 23.63
CA GLN A 205 10.34 3.81 22.58
C GLN A 205 9.12 4.20 21.73
N LEU A 206 8.04 4.66 22.37
CA LEU A 206 6.84 5.13 21.70
C LEU A 206 7.18 6.28 20.73
N GLU A 207 7.91 7.30 21.20
CA GLU A 207 8.34 8.41 20.35
C GLU A 207 9.19 7.93 19.18
N LYS A 208 10.13 7.01 19.44
CA LYS A 208 10.95 6.42 18.39
C LYS A 208 10.10 5.70 17.33
N GLU A 209 9.17 4.85 17.75
CA GLU A 209 8.26 4.12 16.83
C GLU A 209 7.47 5.07 15.93
N LEU A 210 6.91 6.13 16.50
CA LEU A 210 6.09 7.08 15.76
C LEU A 210 6.92 8.02 14.87
N VAL A 211 8.04 8.55 15.39
CA VAL A 211 8.90 9.48 14.65
C VAL A 211 9.61 8.79 13.49
N LEU A 212 10.18 7.59 13.72
CA LEU A 212 10.96 6.94 12.67
C LEU A 212 10.06 6.43 11.55
N SER A 213 8.92 5.78 11.88
CA SER A 213 7.99 5.33 10.83
C SER A 213 7.48 6.49 9.96
N LYS A 214 7.14 7.63 10.59
CA LYS A 214 6.74 8.84 9.86
C LYS A 214 7.84 9.34 8.94
N LYS A 215 9.05 9.50 9.46
CA LYS A 215 10.22 9.99 8.69
C LYS A 215 10.62 9.05 7.55
N ASP A 216 10.58 7.74 7.78
CA ASP A 216 10.91 6.76 6.76
C ASP A 216 9.95 6.88 5.57
N LEU A 217 8.64 6.97 5.83
CA LEU A 217 7.62 7.16 4.80
C LEU A 217 7.78 8.52 4.08
N GLU A 218 7.94 9.61 4.83
CA GLU A 218 8.09 10.96 4.26
C GLU A 218 9.36 11.11 3.42
N ASN A 219 10.47 10.48 3.85
CA ASN A 219 11.73 10.52 3.11
C ASN A 219 11.68 9.76 1.78
N HIS A 220 10.97 8.64 1.72
CA HIS A 220 10.90 7.81 0.51
C HIS A 220 9.78 8.23 -0.44
N LEU A 221 8.63 8.67 0.09
CA LEU A 221 7.44 8.93 -0.70
C LEU A 221 7.14 10.42 -0.90
N GLY A 222 7.79 11.29 -0.13
CA GLY A 222 7.45 12.71 -0.06
C GLY A 222 6.15 12.98 0.70
N GLY A 223 5.76 14.26 0.77
CA GLY A 223 4.53 14.67 1.43
C GLY A 223 4.57 14.57 2.96
N ASN A 224 3.39 14.53 3.59
CA ASN A 224 3.24 14.44 5.04
C ASN A 224 2.48 13.16 5.41
N VAL A 225 2.97 12.39 6.37
CA VAL A 225 2.28 11.23 6.92
C VAL A 225 1.53 11.65 8.19
N GLU A 226 0.21 11.77 8.08
CA GLU A 226 -0.64 12.34 9.14
C GLU A 226 -1.59 11.32 9.77
N ALA A 227 -1.53 10.05 9.35
CA ALA A 227 -2.35 8.97 9.87
C ALA A 227 -1.51 7.83 10.45
N LEU A 228 -2.00 7.27 11.56
CA LEU A 228 -1.44 6.11 12.25
C LEU A 228 -2.52 5.04 12.43
N CYS A 229 -2.22 3.80 12.08
CA CYS A 229 -2.97 2.65 12.54
C CYS A 229 -2.26 2.02 13.76
N PHE A 230 -2.99 1.81 14.84
CA PHE A 230 -2.42 1.23 16.06
C PHE A 230 -2.25 -0.28 15.90
N PRO A 231 -1.03 -0.83 16.09
CA PRO A 231 -0.81 -2.27 16.13
C PRO A 231 -1.81 -2.97 17.06
N SER A 232 -2.64 -3.88 16.48
CA SER A 232 -3.67 -4.62 17.22
C SER A 232 -4.58 -3.75 18.11
N SER A 233 -4.79 -2.46 17.80
CA SER A 233 -5.50 -1.48 18.65
C SER A 233 -4.90 -1.29 20.04
N ARG A 234 -3.63 -1.60 20.22
CA ARG A 234 -2.95 -1.48 21.50
C ARG A 234 -2.28 -0.11 21.63
N TYR A 235 -2.91 0.79 22.34
CA TYR A 235 -2.45 2.16 22.64
C TYR A 235 -2.91 2.59 24.04
N ASN A 236 -2.39 3.69 24.54
CA ASN A 236 -2.79 4.29 25.81
C ASN A 236 -2.89 5.82 25.69
N THR A 237 -3.21 6.51 26.78
CA THR A 237 -3.34 7.97 26.81
C THR A 237 -2.06 8.68 26.34
N LYS A 238 -0.87 8.16 26.69
CA LYS A 238 0.40 8.76 26.24
C LYS A 238 0.56 8.69 24.74
N THR A 239 0.10 7.60 24.09
CA THR A 239 0.09 7.47 22.63
C THR A 239 -0.76 8.57 22.01
N LEU A 240 -1.98 8.77 22.51
CA LEU A 240 -2.91 9.78 22.00
C LEU A 240 -2.42 11.22 22.24
N GLU A 241 -1.73 11.49 23.33
CA GLU A 241 -1.13 12.79 23.64
C GLU A 241 0.10 13.08 22.74
N MET A 242 0.85 12.06 22.37
CA MET A 242 2.05 12.19 21.54
C MET A 242 1.73 12.39 20.06
N MET A 243 0.70 11.75 19.54
CA MET A 243 0.31 11.80 18.13
C MET A 243 0.20 13.23 17.57
N PRO A 244 -0.60 14.15 18.14
CA PRO A 244 -0.71 15.50 17.59
C PRO A 244 0.57 16.32 17.72
N ARG A 245 1.41 16.07 18.73
CA ARG A 245 2.72 16.72 18.89
C ARG A 245 3.68 16.31 17.77
N LEU A 246 3.52 15.12 17.21
CA LEU A 246 4.29 14.59 16.08
C LEU A 246 3.63 14.84 14.72
N GLY A 247 2.48 15.54 14.69
CA GLY A 247 1.77 15.90 13.47
C GLY A 247 0.84 14.81 12.93
N TYR A 248 0.53 13.76 13.71
CA TYR A 248 -0.52 12.83 13.35
C TYR A 248 -1.89 13.43 13.64
N LYS A 249 -2.80 13.36 12.69
CA LYS A 249 -4.16 13.90 12.73
C LYS A 249 -5.24 12.82 12.84
N LEU A 250 -4.95 11.62 12.31
CA LEU A 250 -5.87 10.47 12.29
C LEU A 250 -5.25 9.26 12.98
N GLY A 251 -6.03 8.57 13.79
CA GLY A 251 -5.66 7.32 14.45
C GLY A 251 -6.71 6.23 14.20
N PHE A 252 -6.31 5.08 13.65
CA PHE A 252 -7.21 4.00 13.29
C PHE A 252 -7.07 2.82 14.27
N THR A 253 -8.22 2.30 14.69
CA THR A 253 -8.32 1.18 15.63
C THR A 253 -8.91 -0.06 14.94
N THR A 254 -8.96 -1.18 15.66
CA THR A 254 -9.73 -2.37 15.28
C THR A 254 -11.12 -2.38 15.92
N ASN A 255 -11.51 -1.32 16.64
CA ASN A 255 -12.84 -1.22 17.23
C ASN A 255 -13.91 -1.23 16.14
N PRO A 256 -14.95 -2.08 16.25
CA PRO A 256 -15.93 -2.23 15.20
C PRO A 256 -16.87 -1.02 15.11
N GLY A 257 -17.23 -0.66 13.88
CA GLY A 257 -18.22 0.37 13.60
C GLY A 257 -17.86 1.28 12.45
N ARG A 258 -18.73 2.25 12.20
CA ARG A 258 -18.54 3.32 11.21
C ARG A 258 -18.04 4.59 11.91
N VAL A 259 -17.49 5.50 11.13
CA VAL A 259 -17.04 6.80 11.64
C VAL A 259 -18.15 7.82 11.44
N HIS A 260 -18.48 8.56 12.50
CA HIS A 260 -19.53 9.58 12.51
C HIS A 260 -18.94 10.97 12.80
N LEU A 261 -19.65 12.02 12.42
CA LEU A 261 -19.31 13.37 12.83
C LEU A 261 -19.26 13.45 14.36
N GLY A 262 -18.17 14.07 14.88
CA GLY A 262 -17.94 14.17 16.32
C GLY A 262 -17.17 13.00 16.94
N ASP A 263 -16.90 11.93 16.20
CA ASP A 263 -15.97 10.90 16.65
C ASP A 263 -14.56 11.51 16.83
N ASN A 264 -13.82 11.00 17.81
CA ASN A 264 -12.43 11.42 18.02
C ASN A 264 -11.56 10.98 16.83
N PRO A 265 -10.96 11.91 16.07
CA PRO A 265 -10.17 11.57 14.90
C PRO A 265 -8.94 10.69 15.20
N LEU A 266 -8.50 10.65 16.47
CA LEU A 266 -7.37 9.82 16.89
C LEU A 266 -7.75 8.38 17.28
N THR A 267 -9.05 8.00 17.24
CA THR A 267 -9.48 6.65 17.66
C THR A 267 -10.62 6.11 16.80
N LEU A 268 -10.43 6.18 15.49
CA LEU A 268 -11.45 5.86 14.49
C LEU A 268 -11.75 4.37 14.43
N LYS A 269 -13.03 4.04 14.32
CA LYS A 269 -13.54 2.68 14.20
C LYS A 269 -13.36 2.15 12.77
N ARG A 270 -13.32 0.83 12.63
CA ARG A 270 -13.26 0.18 11.32
C ARG A 270 -14.16 -1.06 11.26
N ILE A 271 -14.49 -1.46 10.05
CA ILE A 271 -15.20 -2.71 9.77
C ILE A 271 -14.18 -3.74 9.30
N ARG A 272 -13.90 -4.74 10.14
CA ARG A 272 -12.96 -5.81 9.79
C ARG A 272 -13.59 -6.76 8.78
N ILE A 273 -12.88 -7.05 7.70
CA ILE A 273 -13.26 -8.02 6.68
C ILE A 273 -12.34 -9.25 6.79
N PRO A 274 -12.83 -10.36 7.36
CA PRO A 274 -12.04 -11.59 7.47
C PRO A 274 -12.14 -12.45 6.23
N GLY A 275 -11.11 -13.27 5.99
CA GLY A 275 -11.18 -14.34 5.01
C GLY A 275 -12.29 -15.35 5.33
N GLY A 276 -13.00 -15.80 4.30
CA GLY A 276 -14.15 -16.70 4.42
C GLY A 276 -15.47 -16.01 4.75
N MET A 277 -15.51 -14.67 4.78
CA MET A 277 -16.78 -13.92 4.85
C MET A 277 -17.56 -14.11 3.54
N SER A 278 -18.84 -14.51 3.63
CA SER A 278 -19.68 -14.55 2.43
C SER A 278 -20.03 -13.16 1.92
N LEU A 279 -20.26 -13.01 0.61
CA LEU A 279 -20.69 -11.72 0.03
C LEU A 279 -21.97 -11.21 0.72
N THR A 280 -22.92 -12.08 1.07
CA THR A 280 -24.13 -11.69 1.82
C THR A 280 -23.81 -11.09 3.18
N SER A 281 -22.84 -11.68 3.92
CA SER A 281 -22.39 -11.15 5.22
C SER A 281 -21.64 -9.82 5.06
N PHE A 282 -20.86 -9.67 3.99
CA PHE A 282 -20.21 -8.40 3.63
C PHE A 282 -21.26 -7.30 3.37
N GLN A 283 -22.27 -7.58 2.55
CA GLN A 283 -23.37 -6.66 2.25
C GLN A 283 -24.13 -6.20 3.49
N GLN A 284 -24.26 -7.05 4.51
CA GLN A 284 -24.92 -6.71 5.77
C GLN A 284 -24.17 -5.63 6.57
N GLN A 285 -22.87 -5.42 6.34
CA GLN A 285 -22.08 -4.36 6.99
C GLN A 285 -22.50 -2.95 6.54
N PHE A 286 -23.30 -2.86 5.47
CA PHE A 286 -23.70 -1.60 4.83
C PHE A 286 -25.19 -1.26 5.00
N LYS A 287 -25.94 -2.07 5.74
CA LYS A 287 -27.35 -1.86 6.04
C LYS A 287 -27.60 -0.97 7.25
#